data_9151a82340d445602c0f78c002c6424e
#
_entry.id   9151a82340d445602c0f78c002c6424e
#
_cell.length_a   1.000
_cell.length_b   1.000
_cell.length_c   1.000
_cell.angle_alpha   90.00
_cell.angle_beta   90.00
_cell.angle_gamma   90.00
#
_symmetry.space_group_name_H-M   'P 1'
#
loop_
_entity.id
_entity.type
_entity.pdbx_description
1 polymer ?
#
loop_
_entity_poly.entity_id
_entity_poly.type
_entity_poly.pdbx_seq_one_letter_code
_entity_poly.pdbx_strand_id
1 'polypeptide(L)'
;MTTDIENMFKDKVLGHPAGLFVLFFTEMWERFSYYGMRAILVIFLTGAISGNNPGWGWDTSTALSLLGTYALFVYLTPIVGGWLADNKIGYRMAVVIGALLMTLGHASMAIETPTFLYIGIALLIVGNGFFKPNMTSIISKMYAGKDEKKDGAYNIFYMGVNAGAFIGIMLCGWVGEKIGWSYGFGLAGIFMFLGMLQFYYAQSIFGSLGDKPKKIESNTTNTTSKDKTEEKLNPFSMLDYSLIVVFIVSALIFIINDPLSKIGNINTLNFTIAGMSDSLFFALVAAITFIILLIVRIPRYTRIERDRMIAFTIFCLFTIFFWAAFEQAAGSLPIYTRDFTDRILEGTAGTIFKVIDLLVTVIPMLVITYVLVKLFNKTFSKISLSNVILGISFLIVWAIIIYKLYVEFQATETEVPITWFAILNSLFIIIFAPLFTKWWDSKYNPPASVKYGLGLIIMAIGFGFLAFAAKDIPLGAKTAKLSMIWLVLAYLFHTLGELCLSPMGLSYLSKLVPASQIV
;
A
#
# COMPACT_ATOMS: atom_id res chain seq x y z
N MET A 1 -0.56 6.29 -31.94
CA MET A 1 -0.99 5.64 -30.69
C MET A 1 -1.60 4.24 -30.91
N THR A 2 -2.59 4.06 -31.79
CA THR A 2 -3.16 2.74 -32.15
C THR A 2 -2.11 1.76 -32.67
N THR A 3 -1.24 2.19 -33.56
CA THR A 3 -0.14 1.37 -34.15
C THR A 3 0.87 0.95 -33.08
N ASP A 4 1.15 1.80 -32.06
CA ASP A 4 2.07 1.45 -30.97
C ASP A 4 1.46 0.39 -30.06
N ILE A 5 0.16 0.51 -29.75
CA ILE A 5 -0.57 -0.49 -28.95
C ILE A 5 -0.59 -1.85 -29.67
N GLU A 6 -0.87 -1.89 -30.98
CA GLU A 6 -0.84 -3.11 -31.75
C GLU A 6 0.55 -3.77 -31.76
N ASN A 7 1.61 -2.96 -31.91
CA ASN A 7 2.99 -3.45 -31.86
C ASN A 7 3.37 -4.04 -30.50
N MET A 8 2.93 -3.43 -29.41
CA MET A 8 3.15 -3.98 -28.04
C MET A 8 2.52 -5.36 -27.85
N PHE A 9 1.37 -5.63 -28.50
CA PHE A 9 0.69 -6.92 -28.41
C PHE A 9 1.29 -8.02 -29.29
N LYS A 10 2.31 -7.73 -30.11
CA LYS A 10 3.06 -8.75 -30.86
C LYS A 10 3.94 -9.60 -29.95
N ASP A 11 4.54 -9.00 -28.93
CA ASP A 11 5.38 -9.69 -27.96
C ASP A 11 4.56 -10.04 -26.71
N LYS A 12 4.11 -11.28 -26.65
CA LYS A 12 3.29 -11.77 -25.55
C LYS A 12 4.07 -12.65 -24.59
N VAL A 13 3.92 -12.38 -23.31
CA VAL A 13 4.32 -13.21 -22.17
C VAL A 13 3.04 -13.63 -21.45
N LEU A 14 2.83 -14.93 -21.28
CA LEU A 14 1.62 -15.47 -20.65
C LEU A 14 0.30 -14.86 -21.18
N GLY A 15 0.24 -14.60 -22.51
CA GLY A 15 -0.96 -14.07 -23.18
C GLY A 15 -1.11 -12.54 -23.15
N HIS A 16 -0.29 -11.81 -22.43
CA HIS A 16 -0.30 -10.36 -22.28
C HIS A 16 0.95 -9.70 -22.88
N PRO A 17 0.92 -8.40 -23.24
CA PRO A 17 2.10 -7.69 -23.74
C PRO A 17 3.27 -7.78 -22.78
N ALA A 18 4.49 -7.95 -23.28
CA ALA A 18 5.69 -8.00 -22.47
C ALA A 18 5.90 -6.74 -21.60
N GLY A 19 5.44 -5.57 -22.08
CA GLY A 19 5.44 -4.32 -21.32
C GLY A 19 4.69 -4.41 -19.98
N LEU A 20 3.61 -5.22 -19.90
CA LEU A 20 2.91 -5.45 -18.63
C LEU A 20 3.83 -6.09 -17.58
N PHE A 21 4.69 -7.03 -17.99
CA PHE A 21 5.61 -7.70 -17.07
C PHE A 21 6.80 -6.81 -16.69
N VAL A 22 7.19 -5.87 -17.55
CA VAL A 22 8.12 -4.79 -17.14
C VAL A 22 7.49 -3.97 -16.01
N LEU A 23 6.22 -3.57 -16.14
CA LEU A 23 5.49 -2.85 -15.10
C LEU A 23 5.29 -3.70 -13.84
N PHE A 24 4.97 -5.00 -14.00
CA PHE A 24 4.86 -5.95 -12.91
C PHE A 24 6.13 -5.98 -12.04
N PHE A 25 7.31 -6.14 -12.64
CA PHE A 25 8.57 -6.18 -11.89
C PHE A 25 8.94 -4.82 -11.31
N THR A 26 8.66 -3.71 -12.02
CA THR A 26 8.88 -2.36 -11.49
C THR A 26 8.03 -2.09 -10.25
N GLU A 27 6.74 -2.43 -10.30
CA GLU A 27 5.83 -2.34 -9.15
C GLU A 27 6.26 -3.27 -8.02
N MET A 28 6.67 -4.50 -8.36
CA MET A 28 7.15 -5.47 -7.38
C MET A 28 8.32 -4.91 -6.56
N TRP A 29 9.29 -4.24 -7.20
CA TRP A 29 10.41 -3.62 -6.48
C TRP A 29 10.00 -2.41 -5.65
N GLU A 30 9.06 -1.62 -6.15
CA GLU A 30 8.50 -0.52 -5.37
C GLU A 30 7.75 -1.05 -4.14
N ARG A 31 6.88 -2.05 -4.32
CA ARG A 31 6.19 -2.67 -3.19
C ARG A 31 7.13 -3.36 -2.21
N PHE A 32 8.18 -4.01 -2.72
CA PHE A 32 9.27 -4.52 -1.89
C PHE A 32 9.82 -3.43 -0.97
N SER A 33 10.18 -2.29 -1.52
CA SER A 33 10.78 -1.19 -0.77
C SER A 33 9.79 -0.57 0.22
N TYR A 34 8.55 -0.33 -0.20
CA TYR A 34 7.50 0.28 0.60
C TYR A 34 7.10 -0.58 1.80
N TYR A 35 6.73 -1.84 1.55
CA TYR A 35 6.28 -2.74 2.63
C TYR A 35 7.44 -3.22 3.49
N GLY A 36 8.63 -3.43 2.90
CA GLY A 36 9.83 -3.78 3.65
C GLY A 36 10.21 -2.69 4.66
N MET A 37 10.24 -1.43 4.24
CA MET A 37 10.48 -0.30 5.12
C MET A 37 9.40 -0.18 6.21
N ARG A 38 8.11 -0.26 5.85
CA ARG A 38 7.01 -0.14 6.81
C ARG A 38 7.05 -1.23 7.89
N ALA A 39 7.44 -2.43 7.53
CA ALA A 39 7.49 -3.57 8.45
C ALA A 39 8.50 -3.35 9.59
N ILE A 40 9.61 -2.67 9.31
CA ILE A 40 10.68 -2.44 10.30
C ILE A 40 10.60 -1.08 10.99
N LEU A 41 9.91 -0.09 10.41
CA LEU A 41 9.94 1.31 10.87
C LEU A 41 9.52 1.45 12.35
N VAL A 42 8.34 0.95 12.71
CA VAL A 42 7.81 1.11 14.08
C VAL A 42 8.63 0.30 15.08
N ILE A 43 9.09 -0.90 14.70
CA ILE A 43 9.91 -1.75 15.57
C ILE A 43 11.26 -1.07 15.85
N PHE A 44 11.88 -0.47 14.83
CA PHE A 44 13.11 0.31 14.96
C PHE A 44 12.92 1.52 15.87
N LEU A 45 11.89 2.34 15.63
CA LEU A 45 11.64 3.55 16.40
C LEU A 45 11.38 3.26 17.88
N THR A 46 10.61 2.20 18.18
CA THR A 46 10.23 1.82 19.54
C THR A 46 11.17 0.79 20.18
N GLY A 47 12.16 0.29 19.43
CA GLY A 47 13.14 -0.67 19.92
C GLY A 47 14.01 -0.12 21.03
N ALA A 48 14.52 -0.99 21.92
CA ALA A 48 15.39 -0.60 23.01
C ALA A 48 16.65 0.12 22.49
N ILE A 49 17.12 1.12 23.23
CA ILE A 49 18.31 1.92 22.86
C ILE A 49 19.64 1.20 23.13
N SER A 50 19.58 -0.02 23.66
CA SER A 50 20.76 -0.83 23.98
C SER A 50 20.53 -2.28 23.54
N GLY A 51 21.62 -3.01 23.31
CA GLY A 51 21.59 -4.40 22.83
C GLY A 51 22.38 -4.56 21.54
N ASN A 52 22.25 -5.74 20.91
CA ASN A 52 23.00 -6.06 19.71
C ASN A 52 22.50 -5.31 18.45
N ASN A 53 21.22 -4.92 18.44
CA ASN A 53 20.59 -4.18 17.34
C ASN A 53 19.70 -3.08 17.96
N PRO A 54 20.27 -1.96 18.42
CA PRO A 54 19.55 -0.94 19.18
C PRO A 54 18.57 -0.18 18.26
N GLY A 55 17.39 0.10 18.81
CA GLY A 55 16.42 1.03 18.23
C GLY A 55 16.58 2.44 18.84
N TRP A 56 15.55 3.27 18.65
CA TRP A 56 15.59 4.65 19.16
C TRP A 56 14.85 4.88 20.47
N GLY A 57 14.16 3.88 21.00
CA GLY A 57 13.45 3.99 22.28
C GLY A 57 12.34 5.03 22.31
N TRP A 58 11.77 5.38 21.15
CA TRP A 58 10.65 6.30 21.09
C TRP A 58 9.44 5.72 21.80
N ASP A 59 8.62 6.61 22.34
CA ASP A 59 7.32 6.18 22.82
C ASP A 59 6.43 5.72 21.65
N THR A 60 5.53 4.80 21.96
CA THR A 60 4.64 4.18 20.97
C THR A 60 3.75 5.22 20.25
N SER A 61 3.29 6.24 20.98
CA SER A 61 2.40 7.27 20.42
C SER A 61 3.11 8.08 19.34
N THR A 62 4.34 8.51 19.60
CA THR A 62 5.16 9.26 18.63
C THR A 62 5.50 8.44 17.40
N ALA A 63 5.90 7.16 17.57
CA ALA A 63 6.21 6.27 16.46
C ALA A 63 4.98 5.99 15.58
N LEU A 64 3.82 5.75 16.19
CA LEU A 64 2.56 5.54 15.46
C LEU A 64 2.06 6.83 14.79
N SER A 65 2.29 8.00 15.38
CA SER A 65 1.98 9.30 14.76
C SER A 65 2.82 9.54 13.51
N LEU A 66 4.10 9.19 13.54
CA LEU A 66 4.96 9.27 12.35
C LEU A 66 4.48 8.33 11.25
N LEU A 67 4.16 7.08 11.58
CA LEU A 67 3.61 6.11 10.62
C LEU A 67 2.28 6.60 10.04
N GLY A 68 1.38 7.12 10.86
CA GLY A 68 0.09 7.65 10.43
C GLY A 68 0.23 8.87 9.53
N THR A 69 1.13 9.79 9.86
CA THR A 69 1.47 10.96 9.03
C THR A 69 2.02 10.53 7.67
N TYR A 70 2.96 9.59 7.67
CA TYR A 70 3.50 9.02 6.44
C TYR A 70 2.39 8.40 5.57
N ALA A 71 1.54 7.55 6.16
CA ALA A 71 0.44 6.91 5.45
C ALA A 71 -0.53 7.94 4.85
N LEU A 72 -0.92 8.96 5.62
CA LEU A 72 -1.81 10.03 5.15
C LEU A 72 -1.26 10.72 3.89
N PHE A 73 -0.01 11.18 3.95
CA PHE A 73 0.59 11.92 2.84
C PHE A 73 0.86 11.04 1.61
N VAL A 74 1.15 9.75 1.78
CA VAL A 74 1.26 8.77 0.67
C VAL A 74 -0.05 8.64 -0.11
N TYR A 75 -1.21 8.87 0.52
CA TYR A 75 -2.50 8.88 -0.17
C TYR A 75 -2.89 10.26 -0.75
N LEU A 76 -2.34 11.35 -0.24
CA LEU A 76 -2.63 12.71 -0.73
C LEU A 76 -1.75 13.11 -1.92
N THR A 77 -0.46 12.81 -1.88
CA THR A 77 0.52 13.24 -2.90
C THR A 77 0.26 12.69 -4.32
N PRO A 78 -0.38 11.50 -4.52
CA PRO A 78 -0.76 11.02 -5.84
C PRO A 78 -1.66 11.97 -6.64
N ILE A 79 -2.46 12.80 -5.99
CA ILE A 79 -3.30 13.81 -6.64
C ILE A 79 -2.41 14.81 -7.39
N VAL A 80 -1.38 15.31 -6.73
CA VAL A 80 -0.44 16.29 -7.32
C VAL A 80 0.47 15.63 -8.34
N GLY A 81 1.01 14.45 -8.02
CA GLY A 81 1.92 13.71 -8.91
C GLY A 81 1.25 13.24 -10.20
N GLY A 82 0.01 12.78 -10.11
CA GLY A 82 -0.81 12.41 -11.27
C GLY A 82 -1.11 13.63 -12.14
N TRP A 83 -1.55 14.74 -11.54
CA TRP A 83 -1.83 15.97 -12.27
C TRP A 83 -0.58 16.51 -13.01
N LEU A 84 0.59 16.48 -12.39
CA LEU A 84 1.85 16.89 -13.02
C LEU A 84 2.22 15.96 -14.19
N ALA A 85 1.99 14.67 -14.05
CA ALA A 85 2.25 13.70 -15.12
C ALA A 85 1.31 13.90 -16.30
N ASP A 86 0.01 14.11 -16.04
CA ASP A 86 -1.01 14.32 -17.07
C ASP A 86 -0.74 15.58 -17.90
N ASN A 87 -0.27 16.65 -17.24
CA ASN A 87 -0.22 17.97 -17.86
C ASN A 87 1.18 18.42 -18.32
N LYS A 88 2.27 17.90 -17.68
CA LYS A 88 3.60 18.49 -17.86
C LYS A 88 4.70 17.51 -18.23
N ILE A 89 4.82 16.38 -17.52
CA ILE A 89 6.03 15.55 -17.59
C ILE A 89 5.84 14.20 -18.29
N GLY A 90 4.60 13.71 -18.37
CA GLY A 90 4.28 12.36 -18.87
C GLY A 90 4.47 11.26 -17.82
N TYR A 91 3.77 10.14 -18.01
CA TYR A 91 3.71 9.08 -16.98
C TYR A 91 5.05 8.39 -16.77
N ARG A 92 5.79 8.07 -17.85
CA ARG A 92 7.07 7.35 -17.75
C ARG A 92 8.11 8.13 -16.97
N MET A 93 8.23 9.44 -17.25
CA MET A 93 9.17 10.29 -16.54
C MET A 93 8.74 10.49 -15.08
N ALA A 94 7.45 10.61 -14.81
CA ALA A 94 6.92 10.67 -13.45
C ALA A 94 7.28 9.43 -12.63
N VAL A 95 7.15 8.22 -13.21
CA VAL A 95 7.57 6.97 -12.57
C VAL A 95 9.07 6.98 -12.25
N VAL A 96 9.93 7.41 -13.18
CA VAL A 96 11.39 7.48 -12.95
C VAL A 96 11.74 8.48 -11.85
N ILE A 97 11.14 9.67 -11.88
CA ILE A 97 11.37 10.70 -10.83
C ILE A 97 10.90 10.17 -9.47
N GLY A 98 9.71 9.56 -9.42
CA GLY A 98 9.17 8.97 -8.20
C GLY A 98 10.10 7.89 -7.64
N ALA A 99 10.55 6.98 -8.48
CA ALA A 99 11.48 5.91 -8.12
C ALA A 99 12.83 6.43 -7.61
N LEU A 100 13.37 7.49 -8.24
CA LEU A 100 14.61 8.13 -7.79
C LEU A 100 14.45 8.75 -6.39
N LEU A 101 13.36 9.51 -6.18
CA LEU A 101 13.08 10.11 -4.88
C LEU A 101 12.92 9.05 -3.78
N MET A 102 12.21 7.96 -4.08
CA MET A 102 12.05 6.86 -3.14
C MET A 102 13.37 6.14 -2.85
N THR A 103 14.22 5.94 -3.85
CA THR A 103 15.59 5.41 -3.66
C THR A 103 16.40 6.27 -2.69
N LEU A 104 16.42 7.58 -2.92
CA LEU A 104 17.12 8.54 -2.05
C LEU A 104 16.49 8.58 -0.65
N GLY A 105 15.16 8.42 -0.57
CA GLY A 105 14.44 8.33 0.69
C GLY A 105 14.89 7.14 1.55
N HIS A 106 14.93 5.93 0.98
CA HIS A 106 15.42 4.75 1.68
C HIS A 106 16.92 4.85 2.04
N ALA A 107 17.75 5.40 1.14
CA ALA A 107 19.16 5.64 1.40
C ALA A 107 19.35 6.61 2.59
N SER A 108 18.53 7.66 2.67
CA SER A 108 18.51 8.57 3.82
C SER A 108 18.17 7.83 5.11
N MET A 109 17.11 7.02 5.11
CA MET A 109 16.71 6.29 6.33
C MET A 109 17.78 5.30 6.80
N ALA A 110 18.57 4.74 5.88
CA ALA A 110 19.69 3.85 6.20
C ALA A 110 20.84 4.53 6.96
N ILE A 111 20.87 5.88 7.03
CA ILE A 111 21.88 6.62 7.81
C ILE A 111 21.55 6.62 9.32
N GLU A 112 20.34 6.25 9.71
CA GLU A 112 19.89 6.11 11.10
C GLU A 112 20.10 7.35 11.98
N THR A 113 19.82 8.54 11.45
CA THR A 113 19.77 9.76 12.25
C THR A 113 18.40 10.44 12.13
N PRO A 114 17.93 11.18 13.16
CA PRO A 114 16.62 11.82 13.11
C PRO A 114 16.42 12.71 11.89
N THR A 115 17.42 13.53 11.54
CA THR A 115 17.35 14.41 10.37
C THR A 115 17.19 13.62 9.08
N PHE A 116 17.99 12.57 8.88
CA PHE A 116 17.91 11.75 7.68
C PHE A 116 16.67 10.85 7.65
N LEU A 117 16.11 10.45 8.80
CA LEU A 117 14.81 9.79 8.86
C LEU A 117 13.70 10.69 8.29
N TYR A 118 13.62 11.96 8.76
CA TYR A 118 12.57 12.89 8.29
C TYR A 118 12.76 13.25 6.80
N ILE A 119 13.99 13.47 6.35
CA ILE A 119 14.28 13.66 4.92
C ILE A 119 13.86 12.44 4.13
N GLY A 120 14.18 11.24 4.61
CA GLY A 120 13.81 9.98 3.98
C GLY A 120 12.30 9.83 3.84
N ILE A 121 11.56 10.03 4.92
CA ILE A 121 10.08 9.99 4.93
C ILE A 121 9.49 11.00 3.94
N ALA A 122 9.98 12.25 3.92
CA ALA A 122 9.51 13.28 2.98
C ALA A 122 9.76 12.88 1.52
N LEU A 123 10.95 12.36 1.22
CA LEU A 123 11.30 11.88 -0.13
C LEU A 123 10.43 10.69 -0.56
N LEU A 124 10.13 9.77 0.35
CA LEU A 124 9.24 8.63 0.09
C LEU A 124 7.81 9.09 -0.19
N ILE A 125 7.28 10.04 0.56
CA ILE A 125 5.95 10.62 0.36
C ILE A 125 5.85 11.25 -1.03
N VAL A 126 6.78 12.13 -1.39
CA VAL A 126 6.77 12.81 -2.69
C VAL A 126 7.02 11.81 -3.82
N GLY A 127 7.96 10.89 -3.65
CA GLY A 127 8.29 9.86 -4.64
C GLY A 127 7.12 8.95 -4.95
N ASN A 128 6.40 8.47 -3.92
CA ASN A 128 5.20 7.66 -4.10
C ASN A 128 4.09 8.42 -4.84
N GLY A 129 3.94 9.73 -4.57
CA GLY A 129 3.01 10.59 -5.28
C GLY A 129 3.24 10.63 -6.79
N PHE A 130 4.50 10.64 -7.22
CA PHE A 130 4.85 10.57 -8.64
C PHE A 130 4.77 9.15 -9.22
N PHE A 131 5.06 8.13 -8.44
CA PHE A 131 5.14 6.75 -8.94
C PHE A 131 3.77 6.10 -9.09
N LYS A 132 3.03 5.98 -7.99
CA LYS A 132 1.84 5.13 -7.86
C LYS A 132 0.72 5.42 -8.87
N PRO A 133 0.22 6.65 -9.07
CA PRO A 133 -0.88 6.91 -9.99
C PRO A 133 -0.47 6.68 -11.45
N ASN A 134 0.80 6.87 -11.77
CA ASN A 134 1.28 6.83 -13.13
C ASN A 134 1.52 5.41 -13.64
N MET A 135 1.84 4.45 -12.78
CA MET A 135 1.94 3.03 -13.13
C MET A 135 0.59 2.50 -13.62
N THR A 136 -0.48 2.74 -12.88
CA THR A 136 -1.83 2.31 -13.27
C THR A 136 -2.33 3.03 -14.51
N SER A 137 -1.97 4.31 -14.72
CA SER A 137 -2.27 5.08 -15.92
C SER A 137 -1.62 4.49 -17.17
N ILE A 138 -0.35 4.04 -17.07
CA ILE A 138 0.33 3.36 -18.19
C ILE A 138 -0.41 2.07 -18.55
N ILE A 139 -0.80 1.24 -17.57
CA ILE A 139 -1.57 0.00 -17.81
C ILE A 139 -2.90 0.33 -18.48
N SER A 140 -3.66 1.29 -17.94
CA SER A 140 -4.95 1.68 -18.50
C SER A 140 -4.86 2.06 -19.97
N LYS A 141 -3.83 2.86 -20.33
CA LYS A 141 -3.61 3.28 -21.72
C LYS A 141 -3.08 2.17 -22.62
N MET A 142 -2.28 1.24 -22.09
CA MET A 142 -1.80 0.06 -22.81
C MET A 142 -2.95 -0.83 -23.30
N TYR A 143 -4.03 -0.91 -22.53
CA TYR A 143 -5.21 -1.72 -22.85
C TYR A 143 -6.38 -0.91 -23.41
N ALA A 144 -6.17 0.32 -23.86
CA ALA A 144 -7.21 1.12 -24.50
C ALA A 144 -7.77 0.39 -25.73
N GLY A 145 -9.10 0.20 -25.76
CA GLY A 145 -9.79 -0.57 -26.81
C GLY A 145 -9.64 -2.10 -26.72
N LYS A 146 -9.16 -2.63 -25.59
CA LYS A 146 -9.01 -4.07 -25.32
C LYS A 146 -9.55 -4.44 -23.93
N ASP A 147 -10.74 -3.97 -23.62
CA ASP A 147 -11.34 -4.05 -22.28
C ASP A 147 -11.47 -5.50 -21.78
N GLU A 148 -11.74 -6.47 -22.67
CA GLU A 148 -11.83 -7.90 -22.32
C GLU A 148 -10.55 -8.46 -21.64
N LYS A 149 -9.37 -7.86 -21.91
CA LYS A 149 -8.08 -8.30 -21.35
C LYS A 149 -7.58 -7.41 -20.22
N LYS A 150 -8.25 -6.29 -20.01
CA LYS A 150 -7.82 -5.26 -19.06
C LYS A 150 -7.89 -5.76 -17.61
N ASP A 151 -8.96 -6.46 -17.26
CA ASP A 151 -9.13 -7.02 -15.91
C ASP A 151 -8.05 -8.06 -15.59
N GLY A 152 -7.73 -8.94 -16.58
CA GLY A 152 -6.61 -9.88 -16.44
C GLY A 152 -5.27 -9.19 -16.25
N ALA A 153 -5.04 -8.06 -16.92
CA ALA A 153 -3.81 -7.27 -16.76
C ALA A 153 -3.69 -6.66 -15.36
N TYR A 154 -4.77 -6.11 -14.83
CA TYR A 154 -4.77 -5.60 -13.45
C TYR A 154 -4.57 -6.70 -12.42
N ASN A 155 -5.13 -7.90 -12.64
CA ASN A 155 -4.89 -9.05 -11.77
C ASN A 155 -3.41 -9.45 -11.74
N ILE A 156 -2.76 -9.51 -12.93
CA ILE A 156 -1.31 -9.78 -13.02
C ILE A 156 -0.51 -8.69 -12.30
N PHE A 157 -0.85 -7.43 -12.53
CA PHE A 157 -0.19 -6.31 -11.86
C PHE A 157 -0.33 -6.38 -10.33
N TYR A 158 -1.53 -6.71 -9.85
CA TYR A 158 -1.80 -6.90 -8.42
C TYR A 158 -1.04 -8.09 -7.82
N MET A 159 -0.80 -9.14 -8.59
CA MET A 159 0.11 -10.22 -8.16
C MET A 159 1.53 -9.69 -7.94
N GLY A 160 2.02 -8.75 -8.78
CA GLY A 160 3.29 -8.07 -8.58
C GLY A 160 3.35 -7.27 -7.27
N VAL A 161 2.26 -6.55 -6.95
CA VAL A 161 2.09 -5.84 -5.67
C VAL A 161 2.28 -6.79 -4.48
N ASN A 162 1.56 -7.92 -4.47
CA ASN A 162 1.62 -8.89 -3.37
C ASN A 162 2.96 -9.62 -3.31
N ALA A 163 3.55 -9.95 -4.46
CA ALA A 163 4.89 -10.56 -4.51
C ALA A 163 5.95 -9.63 -3.92
N GLY A 164 5.90 -8.34 -4.28
CA GLY A 164 6.80 -7.32 -3.73
C GLY A 164 6.62 -7.14 -2.22
N ALA A 165 5.37 -7.02 -1.76
CA ALA A 165 5.06 -6.93 -0.34
C ALA A 165 5.60 -8.13 0.44
N PHE A 166 5.32 -9.33 -0.04
CA PHE A 166 5.76 -10.58 0.57
C PHE A 166 7.30 -10.64 0.70
N ILE A 167 8.03 -10.48 -0.41
CA ILE A 167 9.49 -10.58 -0.42
C ILE A 167 10.12 -9.41 0.36
N GLY A 168 9.56 -8.21 0.25
CA GLY A 168 10.06 -7.01 0.93
C GLY A 168 9.95 -7.11 2.45
N ILE A 169 8.78 -7.49 2.97
CA ILE A 169 8.60 -7.72 4.41
C ILE A 169 9.55 -8.81 4.90
N MET A 170 9.64 -9.91 4.17
CA MET A 170 10.47 -11.05 4.54
C MET A 170 11.96 -10.68 4.60
N LEU A 171 12.50 -10.08 3.55
CA LEU A 171 13.94 -9.83 3.45
C LEU A 171 14.37 -8.58 4.21
N CYS A 172 13.69 -7.44 4.04
CA CYS A 172 14.02 -6.23 4.80
C CYS A 172 13.78 -6.45 6.30
N GLY A 173 12.72 -7.19 6.65
CA GLY A 173 12.41 -7.54 8.03
C GLY A 173 13.51 -8.40 8.64
N TRP A 174 13.84 -9.53 8.02
CA TRP A 174 14.87 -10.42 8.54
C TRP A 174 16.24 -9.72 8.62
N VAL A 175 16.65 -9.00 7.56
CA VAL A 175 17.91 -8.25 7.54
C VAL A 175 17.89 -7.15 8.61
N GLY A 176 16.79 -6.41 8.75
CA GLY A 176 16.63 -5.37 9.77
C GLY A 176 16.72 -5.92 11.18
N GLU A 177 16.01 -7.00 11.49
CA GLU A 177 15.98 -7.58 12.83
C GLU A 177 17.24 -8.36 13.21
N LYS A 178 17.86 -9.11 12.27
CA LYS A 178 18.96 -10.03 12.59
C LYS A 178 20.36 -9.50 12.24
N ILE A 179 20.46 -8.52 11.32
CA ILE A 179 21.76 -7.97 10.89
C ILE A 179 21.90 -6.50 11.34
N GLY A 180 20.86 -5.68 11.11
CA GLY A 180 20.82 -4.28 11.53
C GLY A 180 19.81 -3.45 10.73
N TRP A 181 19.22 -2.45 11.38
CA TRP A 181 18.15 -1.62 10.81
C TRP A 181 18.60 -0.87 9.55
N SER A 182 19.81 -0.31 9.58
CA SER A 182 20.45 0.36 8.44
C SER A 182 20.47 -0.52 7.18
N TYR A 183 20.82 -1.79 7.34
CA TYR A 183 20.83 -2.74 6.23
C TYR A 183 19.41 -3.07 5.74
N GLY A 184 18.42 -3.15 6.64
CA GLY A 184 17.02 -3.36 6.26
C GLY A 184 16.47 -2.20 5.42
N PHE A 185 16.68 -0.95 5.85
CA PHE A 185 16.30 0.25 5.09
C PHE A 185 17.12 0.38 3.80
N GLY A 186 18.43 0.10 3.85
CA GLY A 186 19.32 0.13 2.69
C GLY A 186 18.92 -0.88 1.63
N LEU A 187 18.52 -2.08 2.03
CA LEU A 187 18.04 -3.13 1.12
C LEU A 187 16.80 -2.67 0.34
N ALA A 188 15.85 -2.03 1.02
CA ALA A 188 14.70 -1.41 0.37
C ALA A 188 15.14 -0.38 -0.70
N GLY A 189 16.15 0.44 -0.40
CA GLY A 189 16.72 1.42 -1.32
C GLY A 189 17.40 0.78 -2.52
N ILE A 190 18.19 -0.27 -2.32
CA ILE A 190 18.89 -0.98 -3.39
C ILE A 190 17.90 -1.55 -4.41
N PHE A 191 16.85 -2.24 -3.95
CA PHE A 191 15.86 -2.81 -4.87
C PHE A 191 14.97 -1.76 -5.54
N MET A 192 14.69 -0.65 -4.86
CA MET A 192 14.02 0.49 -5.50
C MET A 192 14.88 1.10 -6.60
N PHE A 193 16.19 1.26 -6.37
CA PHE A 193 17.14 1.74 -7.36
C PHE A 193 17.23 0.80 -8.58
N LEU A 194 17.39 -0.49 -8.34
CA LEU A 194 17.44 -1.50 -9.42
C LEU A 194 16.13 -1.52 -10.21
N GLY A 195 14.98 -1.41 -9.54
CA GLY A 195 13.67 -1.30 -10.18
C GLY A 195 13.54 -0.04 -11.04
N MET A 196 14.05 1.10 -10.56
CA MET A 196 14.12 2.33 -11.34
C MET A 196 14.96 2.16 -12.61
N LEU A 197 16.16 1.61 -12.49
CA LEU A 197 17.05 1.37 -13.63
C LEU A 197 16.42 0.39 -14.63
N GLN A 198 15.84 -0.71 -14.12
CA GLN A 198 15.14 -1.70 -14.93
C GLN A 198 14.03 -1.04 -15.76
N PHE A 199 13.20 -0.20 -15.16
CA PHE A 199 12.14 0.52 -15.86
C PHE A 199 12.70 1.56 -16.83
N TYR A 200 13.71 2.32 -16.43
CA TYR A 200 14.34 3.36 -17.26
C TYR A 200 14.89 2.77 -18.57
N TYR A 201 15.61 1.65 -18.50
CA TYR A 201 16.16 1.01 -19.69
C TYR A 201 15.16 0.14 -20.47
N ALA A 202 13.96 -0.09 -19.93
CA ALA A 202 12.88 -0.78 -20.61
C ALA A 202 11.93 0.15 -21.37
N GLN A 203 12.08 1.47 -21.29
CA GLN A 203 11.10 2.42 -21.82
C GLN A 203 10.80 2.26 -23.32
N SER A 204 11.75 1.76 -24.12
CA SER A 204 11.57 1.53 -25.56
C SER A 204 10.42 0.56 -25.87
N ILE A 205 10.07 -0.35 -24.94
CA ILE A 205 8.98 -1.33 -25.14
C ILE A 205 7.59 -0.68 -25.16
N PHE A 206 7.46 0.54 -24.64
CA PHE A 206 6.20 1.29 -24.55
C PHE A 206 5.93 2.22 -25.74
N GLY A 207 6.87 2.31 -26.70
CA GLY A 207 6.72 3.25 -27.84
C GLY A 207 6.49 4.69 -27.38
N SER A 208 5.44 5.34 -27.89
CA SER A 208 5.04 6.70 -27.47
C SER A 208 4.11 6.73 -26.24
N LEU A 209 3.71 5.57 -25.72
CA LEU A 209 2.77 5.48 -24.61
C LEU A 209 3.41 6.02 -23.33
N GLY A 210 2.79 7.00 -22.70
CA GLY A 210 3.26 7.62 -21.46
C GLY A 210 4.29 8.72 -21.65
N ASP A 211 4.58 9.14 -22.88
CA ASP A 211 5.40 10.30 -23.18
C ASP A 211 4.77 11.61 -22.67
N LYS A 212 5.59 12.65 -22.65
CA LYS A 212 5.15 14.02 -22.33
C LYS A 212 3.96 14.40 -23.21
N PRO A 213 2.88 14.97 -22.62
CA PRO A 213 1.73 15.40 -23.40
C PRO A 213 2.17 16.47 -24.42
N LYS A 214 1.83 16.25 -25.68
CA LYS A 214 2.03 17.27 -26.71
C LYS A 214 1.04 18.39 -26.45
N LYS A 215 1.50 19.65 -26.45
CA LYS A 215 0.61 20.81 -26.50
C LYS A 215 -0.24 20.64 -27.76
N ILE A 216 -1.52 20.35 -27.59
CA ILE A 216 -2.49 20.49 -28.69
C ILE A 216 -2.59 22.01 -28.85
N GLU A 217 -2.01 22.55 -29.93
CA GLU A 217 -2.41 23.85 -30.41
C GLU A 217 -3.92 23.76 -30.61
N SER A 218 -4.65 24.52 -29.84
CA SER A 218 -6.09 24.60 -29.93
C SER A 218 -6.44 25.22 -31.28
N ASN A 219 -6.44 24.43 -32.35
CA ASN A 219 -7.25 24.72 -33.49
C ASN A 219 -8.69 24.54 -33.01
N THR A 220 -9.28 25.66 -32.69
CA THR A 220 -10.69 25.85 -32.39
C THR A 220 -11.52 25.39 -33.59
N THR A 221 -11.67 24.09 -33.74
CA THR A 221 -12.82 23.55 -34.46
C THR A 221 -13.95 23.49 -33.41
N ASN A 222 -14.75 24.53 -33.42
CA ASN A 222 -16.06 24.57 -32.79
C ASN A 222 -16.90 23.39 -33.25
N THR A 223 -16.70 22.22 -32.69
CA THR A 223 -17.73 21.20 -32.64
C THR A 223 -18.64 21.57 -31.51
N THR A 224 -19.59 22.41 -31.83
CA THR A 224 -20.82 22.61 -31.07
C THR A 224 -21.58 21.29 -31.03
N SER A 225 -21.17 20.36 -30.18
CA SER A 225 -22.10 19.40 -29.62
C SER A 225 -22.94 20.15 -28.61
N LYS A 226 -24.05 20.64 -29.12
CA LYS A 226 -25.21 21.02 -28.31
C LYS A 226 -25.77 19.75 -27.66
N ASP A 227 -25.17 19.31 -26.57
CA ASP A 227 -25.90 18.68 -25.49
C ASP A 227 -26.08 19.75 -24.41
N LYS A 228 -27.12 20.52 -24.65
CA LYS A 228 -27.66 21.45 -23.69
C LYS A 228 -28.38 20.67 -22.62
N THR A 229 -28.13 21.13 -21.38
CA THR A 229 -28.94 20.96 -20.17
C THR A 229 -28.85 19.57 -19.52
N GLU A 230 -27.63 19.17 -19.05
CA GLU A 230 -27.61 18.66 -17.70
C GLU A 230 -27.72 19.89 -16.77
N GLU A 231 -28.94 20.22 -16.38
CA GLU A 231 -29.16 21.04 -15.20
C GLU A 231 -28.31 20.45 -14.08
N LYS A 232 -27.44 21.26 -13.45
CA LYS A 232 -26.71 20.82 -12.25
C LYS A 232 -27.74 20.48 -11.20
N LEU A 233 -28.11 19.21 -11.12
CA LEU A 233 -29.16 18.67 -10.25
C LEU A 233 -29.01 19.05 -8.76
N ASN A 234 -27.82 19.52 -8.34
CA ASN A 234 -27.53 19.97 -6.99
C ASN A 234 -26.45 21.06 -6.99
N PRO A 235 -26.73 22.32 -7.40
CA PRO A 235 -25.73 23.38 -7.41
C PRO A 235 -25.24 23.68 -5.99
N PHE A 236 -23.98 24.08 -5.89
CA PHE A 236 -23.41 24.50 -4.61
C PHE A 236 -24.01 25.82 -4.14
N SER A 237 -24.57 25.84 -2.93
CA SER A 237 -25.03 27.04 -2.25
C SER A 237 -23.88 27.73 -1.51
N MET A 238 -24.11 28.97 -1.07
CA MET A 238 -23.15 29.71 -0.24
C MET A 238 -22.81 28.94 1.05
N LEU A 239 -23.80 28.28 1.64
CA LEU A 239 -23.61 27.42 2.82
C LEU A 239 -22.67 26.23 2.52
N ASP A 240 -22.86 25.58 1.36
CA ASP A 240 -21.99 24.46 0.96
C ASP A 240 -20.54 24.91 0.82
N TYR A 241 -20.30 26.05 0.15
CA TYR A 241 -18.95 26.61 0.04
C TYR A 241 -18.36 26.97 1.41
N SER A 242 -19.15 27.58 2.31
CA SER A 242 -18.68 27.90 3.66
C SER A 242 -18.28 26.62 4.44
N LEU A 243 -19.12 25.57 4.38
CA LEU A 243 -18.83 24.30 5.03
C LEU A 243 -17.59 23.62 4.44
N ILE A 244 -17.41 23.66 3.11
CA ILE A 244 -16.23 23.13 2.43
C ILE A 244 -14.96 23.87 2.88
N VAL A 245 -15.02 25.21 2.95
CA VAL A 245 -13.86 26.01 3.39
C VAL A 245 -13.50 25.69 4.84
N VAL A 246 -14.48 25.64 5.75
CA VAL A 246 -14.26 25.30 7.16
C VAL A 246 -13.68 23.88 7.28
N PHE A 247 -14.22 22.91 6.55
CA PHE A 247 -13.70 21.54 6.49
C PHE A 247 -12.24 21.51 6.06
N ILE A 248 -11.93 22.14 4.91
CA ILE A 248 -10.57 22.13 4.34
C ILE A 248 -9.58 22.81 5.30
N VAL A 249 -9.92 23.99 5.82
CA VAL A 249 -9.04 24.73 6.73
C VAL A 249 -8.79 23.94 8.01
N SER A 250 -9.85 23.39 8.62
CA SER A 250 -9.71 22.59 9.85
C SER A 250 -8.91 21.31 9.61
N ALA A 251 -9.15 20.62 8.49
CA ALA A 251 -8.39 19.44 8.12
C ALA A 251 -6.91 19.76 7.87
N LEU A 252 -6.59 20.86 7.19
CA LEU A 252 -5.21 21.30 6.97
C LEU A 252 -4.51 21.66 8.27
N ILE A 253 -5.19 22.37 9.18
CA ILE A 253 -4.65 22.69 10.51
C ILE A 253 -4.33 21.39 11.25
N PHE A 254 -5.24 20.42 11.30
CA PHE A 254 -5.00 19.12 11.91
C PHE A 254 -3.81 18.39 11.29
N ILE A 255 -3.79 18.27 9.96
CA ILE A 255 -2.76 17.55 9.20
C ILE A 255 -1.36 18.13 9.42
N ILE A 256 -1.25 19.44 9.62
CA ILE A 256 0.03 20.14 9.85
C ILE A 256 0.38 20.15 11.35
N ASN A 257 -0.56 20.52 12.21
CA ASN A 257 -0.30 20.73 13.63
C ASN A 257 -0.06 19.42 14.39
N ASP A 258 -0.76 18.33 14.07
CA ASP A 258 -0.62 17.06 14.79
C ASP A 258 0.81 16.48 14.69
N PRO A 259 1.43 16.37 13.50
CA PRO A 259 2.82 15.95 13.39
C PRO A 259 3.81 16.94 14.02
N LEU A 260 3.60 18.25 13.84
CA LEU A 260 4.48 19.26 14.43
C LEU A 260 4.48 19.16 15.97
N SER A 261 3.33 18.96 16.57
CA SER A 261 3.17 18.83 18.01
C SER A 261 3.74 17.51 18.53
N LYS A 262 3.35 16.36 17.95
CA LYS A 262 3.70 15.03 18.48
C LYS A 262 5.10 14.56 18.13
N ILE A 263 5.59 14.94 16.96
CA ILE A 263 6.89 14.49 16.44
C ILE A 263 7.94 15.58 16.60
N GLY A 264 7.58 16.82 16.21
CA GLY A 264 8.48 17.97 16.25
C GLY A 264 8.57 18.65 17.60
N ASN A 265 7.71 18.33 18.56
CA ASN A 265 7.52 19.06 19.83
C ASN A 265 7.29 20.58 19.63
N ILE A 266 6.73 20.97 18.48
CA ILE A 266 6.42 22.35 18.13
C ILE A 266 4.94 22.58 18.30
N ASN A 267 4.53 23.10 19.45
CA ASN A 267 3.13 23.42 19.75
C ASN A 267 2.80 24.81 19.19
N THR A 268 2.25 24.88 17.96
CA THR A 268 1.95 26.14 17.30
C THR A 268 0.68 26.80 17.84
N LEU A 269 -0.31 26.04 18.26
CA LEU A 269 -1.61 26.54 18.69
C LEU A 269 -1.81 26.47 20.21
N ASN A 270 -1.27 25.47 20.88
CA ASN A 270 -1.16 25.28 22.34
C ASN A 270 -2.40 25.68 23.15
N PHE A 271 -3.57 25.20 22.79
CA PHE A 271 -4.80 25.38 23.55
C PHE A 271 -5.47 24.05 23.89
N THR A 272 -6.27 24.05 24.93
CA THR A 272 -7.11 22.92 25.34
C THR A 272 -8.53 23.39 25.54
N ILE A 273 -9.48 22.80 24.83
CA ILE A 273 -10.92 23.09 24.96
C ILE A 273 -11.65 21.83 25.44
N ALA A 274 -12.33 21.93 26.57
CA ALA A 274 -13.07 20.80 27.16
C ALA A 274 -12.23 19.52 27.35
N GLY A 275 -10.93 19.66 27.70
CA GLY A 275 -10.02 18.53 27.85
C GLY A 275 -9.47 17.96 26.53
N MET A 276 -9.85 18.49 25.39
CA MET A 276 -9.37 18.09 24.06
C MET A 276 -8.16 18.94 23.66
N SER A 277 -7.14 18.30 23.08
CA SER A 277 -6.03 19.03 22.45
C SER A 277 -6.50 19.80 21.22
N ASP A 278 -5.72 20.82 20.85
CA ASP A 278 -5.91 21.61 19.63
C ASP A 278 -6.03 20.73 18.36
N SER A 279 -5.16 19.74 18.19
CA SER A 279 -5.23 18.80 17.07
C SER A 279 -6.55 18.02 17.05
N LEU A 280 -6.97 17.46 18.18
CA LEU A 280 -8.23 16.74 18.27
C LEU A 280 -9.43 17.65 18.00
N PHE A 281 -9.38 18.89 18.51
CA PHE A 281 -10.42 19.89 18.26
C PHE A 281 -10.61 20.13 16.74
N PHE A 282 -9.53 20.40 15.99
CA PHE A 282 -9.63 20.63 14.55
C PHE A 282 -10.02 19.39 13.77
N ALA A 283 -9.59 18.20 14.18
CA ALA A 283 -10.05 16.94 13.59
C ALA A 283 -11.57 16.78 13.74
N LEU A 284 -12.11 17.06 14.93
CA LEU A 284 -13.54 16.99 15.20
C LEU A 284 -14.33 18.07 14.43
N VAL A 285 -13.81 19.30 14.36
CA VAL A 285 -14.45 20.37 13.56
C VAL A 285 -14.52 19.96 12.09
N ALA A 286 -13.46 19.42 11.54
CA ALA A 286 -13.44 18.92 10.16
C ALA A 286 -14.48 17.78 9.97
N ALA A 287 -14.48 16.78 10.85
CA ALA A 287 -15.42 15.66 10.77
C ALA A 287 -16.89 16.11 10.88
N ILE A 288 -17.21 16.96 11.87
CA ILE A 288 -18.56 17.49 12.08
C ILE A 288 -19.00 18.34 10.88
N THR A 289 -18.14 19.22 10.39
CA THR A 289 -18.44 20.07 9.25
C THR A 289 -18.70 19.25 7.99
N PHE A 290 -17.92 18.19 7.76
CA PHE A 290 -18.14 17.26 6.66
C PHE A 290 -19.49 16.53 6.79
N ILE A 291 -19.83 16.05 7.99
CA ILE A 291 -21.13 15.40 8.26
C ILE A 291 -22.28 16.38 8.00
N ILE A 292 -22.17 17.64 8.47
CA ILE A 292 -23.18 18.67 8.23
C ILE A 292 -23.33 18.92 6.72
N LEU A 293 -22.22 18.99 5.97
CA LEU A 293 -22.25 19.16 4.52
C LEU A 293 -23.03 18.02 3.85
N LEU A 294 -22.81 16.77 4.26
CA LEU A 294 -23.56 15.61 3.75
C LEU A 294 -25.05 15.70 4.09
N ILE A 295 -25.38 16.03 5.34
CA ILE A 295 -26.78 16.18 5.80
C ILE A 295 -27.52 17.26 5.01
N VAL A 296 -26.84 18.37 4.70
CA VAL A 296 -27.42 19.49 3.96
C VAL A 296 -27.55 19.18 2.46
N ARG A 297 -26.60 18.47 1.87
CA ARG A 297 -26.58 18.22 0.41
C ARG A 297 -27.38 17.01 -0.02
N ILE A 298 -27.34 15.91 0.72
CA ILE A 298 -27.97 14.64 0.32
C ILE A 298 -29.47 14.78 0.08
N PRO A 299 -30.26 15.50 0.90
CA PRO A 299 -31.69 15.67 0.65
C PRO A 299 -32.06 16.46 -0.63
N ARG A 300 -31.11 17.21 -1.20
CA ARG A 300 -31.35 18.02 -2.41
C ARG A 300 -31.23 17.22 -3.71
N TYR A 301 -30.76 15.94 -3.64
CA TYR A 301 -30.70 15.04 -4.79
C TYR A 301 -32.07 14.45 -5.13
N THR A 302 -32.24 13.99 -6.35
CA THR A 302 -33.40 13.16 -6.72
C THR A 302 -33.48 11.91 -5.84
N ARG A 303 -34.65 11.30 -5.72
CA ARG A 303 -34.85 10.15 -4.82
C ARG A 303 -33.83 9.03 -5.06
N ILE A 304 -33.57 8.70 -6.33
CA ILE A 304 -32.62 7.63 -6.69
C ILE A 304 -31.18 8.01 -6.32
N GLU A 305 -30.77 9.22 -6.66
CA GLU A 305 -29.41 9.70 -6.36
C GLU A 305 -29.20 9.88 -4.85
N ARG A 306 -30.21 10.38 -4.14
CA ARG A 306 -30.20 10.51 -2.68
C ARG A 306 -29.97 9.17 -2.01
N ASP A 307 -30.72 8.13 -2.39
CA ASP A 307 -30.62 6.80 -1.82
C ASP A 307 -29.24 6.18 -2.12
N ARG A 308 -28.68 6.41 -3.32
CA ARG A 308 -27.30 6.04 -3.68
C ARG A 308 -26.26 6.79 -2.85
N MET A 309 -26.42 8.10 -2.64
CA MET A 309 -25.49 8.89 -1.84
C MET A 309 -25.54 8.52 -0.35
N ILE A 310 -26.69 8.16 0.19
CA ILE A 310 -26.81 7.61 1.55
C ILE A 310 -26.04 6.29 1.64
N ALA A 311 -26.29 5.36 0.70
CA ALA A 311 -25.59 4.08 0.67
C ALA A 311 -24.06 4.27 0.55
N PHE A 312 -23.61 5.19 -0.31
CA PHE A 312 -22.20 5.55 -0.47
C PHE A 312 -21.61 6.08 0.84
N THR A 313 -22.32 7.00 1.52
CA THR A 313 -21.85 7.60 2.79
C THR A 313 -21.71 6.54 3.89
N ILE A 314 -22.71 5.66 4.03
CA ILE A 314 -22.67 4.55 4.99
C ILE A 314 -21.49 3.62 4.67
N PHE A 315 -21.31 3.30 3.39
CA PHE A 315 -20.22 2.46 2.94
C PHE A 315 -18.85 3.09 3.28
N CYS A 316 -18.65 4.39 3.00
CA CYS A 316 -17.42 5.11 3.34
C CYS A 316 -17.16 5.13 4.85
N LEU A 317 -18.21 5.33 5.67
CA LEU A 317 -18.08 5.33 7.12
C LEU A 317 -17.51 3.98 7.62
N PHE A 318 -18.09 2.87 7.18
CA PHE A 318 -17.59 1.55 7.59
C PHE A 318 -16.23 1.20 6.99
N THR A 319 -15.91 1.74 5.81
CA THR A 319 -14.57 1.62 5.20
C THR A 319 -13.48 2.21 6.10
N ILE A 320 -13.75 3.35 6.76
CA ILE A 320 -12.82 3.97 7.70
C ILE A 320 -12.48 3.01 8.84
N PHE A 321 -13.48 2.38 9.45
CA PHE A 321 -13.26 1.42 10.55
C PHE A 321 -12.48 0.19 10.10
N PHE A 322 -12.80 -0.33 8.91
CA PHE A 322 -12.07 -1.48 8.36
C PHE A 322 -10.58 -1.17 8.18
N TRP A 323 -10.26 -0.09 7.45
CA TRP A 323 -8.86 0.25 7.19
C TRP A 323 -8.12 0.71 8.44
N ALA A 324 -8.78 1.40 9.38
CA ALA A 324 -8.18 1.74 10.66
C ALA A 324 -7.77 0.50 11.48
N ALA A 325 -8.57 -0.57 11.42
CA ALA A 325 -8.24 -1.86 12.01
C ALA A 325 -7.14 -2.58 11.22
N PHE A 326 -7.26 -2.66 9.89
CA PHE A 326 -6.31 -3.36 9.02
C PHE A 326 -4.90 -2.77 9.08
N GLU A 327 -4.77 -1.45 9.08
CA GLU A 327 -3.47 -0.74 9.15
C GLU A 327 -2.73 -0.95 10.48
N GLN A 328 -3.37 -1.52 11.51
CA GLN A 328 -2.67 -1.96 12.73
C GLN A 328 -1.60 -3.02 12.45
N ALA A 329 -1.68 -3.72 11.31
CA ALA A 329 -0.68 -4.70 10.87
C ALA A 329 0.73 -4.11 10.70
N ALA A 330 0.86 -2.82 10.38
CA ALA A 330 2.15 -2.13 10.33
C ALA A 330 2.39 -1.21 11.55
N GLY A 331 1.40 -1.05 12.42
CA GLY A 331 1.44 -0.17 13.59
C GLY A 331 1.58 -0.92 14.91
N SER A 332 0.45 -1.19 15.57
CA SER A 332 0.44 -1.79 16.91
C SER A 332 0.73 -3.29 16.94
N LEU A 333 0.38 -4.06 15.88
CA LEU A 333 0.61 -5.49 15.86
C LEU A 333 2.09 -5.89 15.92
N PRO A 334 3.04 -5.24 15.23
CA PRO A 334 4.47 -5.49 15.42
C PRO A 334 4.94 -5.27 16.87
N ILE A 335 4.44 -4.24 17.54
CA ILE A 335 4.74 -3.98 18.96
C ILE A 335 4.17 -5.10 19.84
N TYR A 336 2.90 -5.47 19.61
CA TYR A 336 2.28 -6.61 20.29
C TYR A 336 3.07 -7.91 20.07
N THR A 337 3.51 -8.15 18.87
CA THR A 337 4.32 -9.33 18.51
C THR A 337 5.64 -9.34 19.26
N ARG A 338 6.33 -8.18 19.38
CA ARG A 338 7.59 -8.05 20.10
C ARG A 338 7.44 -8.26 21.60
N ASP A 339 6.44 -7.61 22.19
CA ASP A 339 6.36 -7.45 23.65
C ASP A 339 5.50 -8.51 24.33
N PHE A 340 4.51 -9.08 23.64
CA PHE A 340 3.51 -9.97 24.24
C PHE A 340 3.44 -11.37 23.63
N THR A 341 4.27 -11.70 22.62
CA THR A 341 4.21 -13.02 21.96
C THR A 341 5.47 -13.81 22.23
N ASP A 342 5.31 -15.07 22.62
CA ASP A 342 6.43 -16.01 22.72
C ASP A 342 6.83 -16.47 21.33
N ARG A 343 7.99 -16.00 20.86
CA ARG A 343 8.51 -16.25 19.51
C ARG A 343 9.67 -17.24 19.47
N ILE A 344 10.04 -17.78 20.64
CA ILE A 344 11.12 -18.75 20.76
C ILE A 344 10.54 -20.14 20.59
N LEU A 345 11.07 -20.89 19.64
CA LEU A 345 10.67 -22.27 19.35
C LEU A 345 11.84 -23.21 19.59
N GLU A 346 11.60 -24.22 20.42
CA GLU A 346 12.60 -25.24 20.77
C GLU A 346 12.27 -26.61 20.15
N GLY A 347 13.27 -27.43 19.96
CA GLY A 347 13.13 -28.82 19.55
C GLY A 347 12.35 -29.01 18.24
N THR A 348 11.37 -29.90 18.27
CA THR A 348 10.55 -30.25 17.09
C THR A 348 9.77 -29.06 16.52
N ALA A 349 9.28 -28.13 17.37
CA ALA A 349 8.54 -26.95 16.92
C ALA A 349 9.45 -26.00 16.11
N GLY A 350 10.68 -25.81 16.54
CA GLY A 350 11.68 -25.04 15.79
C GLY A 350 11.98 -25.66 14.43
N THR A 351 12.14 -26.99 14.39
CA THR A 351 12.39 -27.72 13.12
C THR A 351 11.20 -27.59 12.16
N ILE A 352 9.98 -27.74 12.65
CA ILE A 352 8.77 -27.57 11.83
C ILE A 352 8.70 -26.16 11.28
N PHE A 353 8.98 -25.13 12.09
CA PHE A 353 8.98 -23.75 11.64
C PHE A 353 10.02 -23.52 10.54
N LYS A 354 11.26 -24.00 10.68
CA LYS A 354 12.32 -23.89 9.66
C LYS A 354 11.87 -24.50 8.32
N VAL A 355 11.18 -25.64 8.34
CA VAL A 355 10.65 -26.26 7.12
C VAL A 355 9.52 -25.42 6.51
N ILE A 356 8.61 -24.92 7.34
CA ILE A 356 7.54 -24.02 6.87
C ILE A 356 8.13 -22.74 6.25
N ASP A 357 9.08 -22.12 6.91
CA ASP A 357 9.74 -20.90 6.43
C ASP A 357 10.50 -21.14 5.12
N LEU A 358 11.19 -22.28 5.00
CA LEU A 358 11.81 -22.71 3.74
C LEU A 358 10.78 -22.80 2.61
N LEU A 359 9.67 -23.50 2.82
CA LEU A 359 8.64 -23.68 1.79
C LEU A 359 7.97 -22.35 1.43
N VAL A 360 7.61 -21.55 2.43
CA VAL A 360 6.99 -20.24 2.26
C VAL A 360 7.93 -19.29 1.53
N THR A 361 9.22 -19.35 1.77
CA THR A 361 10.24 -18.52 1.11
C THR A 361 10.53 -18.97 -0.32
N VAL A 362 10.81 -20.25 -0.53
CA VAL A 362 11.35 -20.77 -1.79
C VAL A 362 10.26 -20.92 -2.87
N ILE A 363 9.08 -21.43 -2.51
CA ILE A 363 8.04 -21.71 -3.52
C ILE A 363 7.58 -20.44 -4.25
N PRO A 364 7.20 -19.34 -3.59
CA PRO A 364 6.84 -18.10 -4.28
C PRO A 364 7.98 -17.54 -5.13
N MET A 365 9.21 -17.61 -4.64
CA MET A 365 10.38 -17.14 -5.39
C MET A 365 10.64 -17.93 -6.65
N LEU A 366 10.43 -19.25 -6.65
CA LEU A 366 10.53 -20.08 -7.86
C LEU A 366 9.46 -19.68 -8.89
N VAL A 367 8.23 -19.42 -8.44
CA VAL A 367 7.13 -18.99 -9.33
C VAL A 367 7.47 -17.64 -9.97
N ILE A 368 7.95 -16.68 -9.20
CA ILE A 368 8.29 -15.34 -9.72
C ILE A 368 9.51 -15.43 -10.65
N THR A 369 10.51 -16.28 -10.33
CA THR A 369 11.65 -16.55 -11.19
C THR A 369 11.24 -17.19 -12.52
N TYR A 370 10.24 -18.08 -12.50
CA TYR A 370 9.67 -18.62 -13.73
C TYR A 370 9.06 -17.51 -14.62
N VAL A 371 8.32 -16.56 -14.03
CA VAL A 371 7.78 -15.40 -14.79
C VAL A 371 8.93 -14.57 -15.39
N LEU A 372 10.00 -14.34 -14.62
CA LEU A 372 11.20 -13.65 -15.10
C LEU A 372 11.80 -14.33 -16.33
N VAL A 373 11.99 -15.64 -16.28
CA VAL A 373 12.54 -16.41 -17.43
C VAL A 373 11.63 -16.29 -18.65
N LYS A 374 10.31 -16.32 -18.47
CA LYS A 374 9.35 -16.09 -19.58
C LYS A 374 9.48 -14.69 -20.17
N LEU A 375 9.71 -13.66 -19.36
CA LEU A 375 9.96 -12.30 -19.83
C LEU A 375 11.28 -12.25 -20.63
N PHE A 376 12.36 -12.79 -20.09
CA PHE A 376 13.68 -12.79 -20.76
C PHE A 376 13.64 -13.42 -22.14
N ASN A 377 12.99 -14.57 -22.28
CA ASN A 377 12.86 -15.26 -23.56
C ASN A 377 12.17 -14.43 -24.66
N LYS A 378 11.42 -13.38 -24.29
CA LYS A 378 10.69 -12.53 -25.24
C LYS A 378 11.31 -11.14 -25.44
N THR A 379 12.08 -10.67 -24.48
CA THR A 379 12.51 -9.26 -24.44
C THR A 379 14.01 -9.07 -24.42
N PHE A 380 14.80 -10.15 -24.26
CA PHE A 380 16.25 -10.00 -24.06
C PHE A 380 16.94 -9.25 -25.21
N SER A 381 16.55 -9.51 -26.45
CA SER A 381 17.09 -8.81 -27.63
C SER A 381 16.63 -7.35 -27.77
N LYS A 382 15.54 -6.96 -27.09
CA LYS A 382 14.92 -5.64 -27.23
C LYS A 382 15.30 -4.67 -26.11
N ILE A 383 15.40 -5.17 -24.88
CA ILE A 383 15.69 -4.42 -23.67
C ILE A 383 16.76 -5.15 -22.84
N SER A 384 17.88 -5.50 -23.48
CA SER A 384 18.92 -6.35 -22.88
C SER A 384 19.43 -5.79 -21.54
N LEU A 385 19.72 -4.50 -21.44
CA LEU A 385 20.22 -3.88 -20.22
C LEU A 385 19.22 -3.93 -19.07
N SER A 386 17.94 -3.67 -19.35
CA SER A 386 16.85 -3.83 -18.37
C SER A 386 16.78 -5.27 -17.85
N ASN A 387 16.87 -6.25 -18.74
CA ASN A 387 16.83 -7.65 -18.35
C ASN A 387 18.08 -8.10 -17.55
N VAL A 388 19.26 -7.56 -17.87
CA VAL A 388 20.48 -7.81 -17.08
C VAL A 388 20.32 -7.25 -15.67
N ILE A 389 19.84 -6.00 -15.52
CA ILE A 389 19.60 -5.38 -14.21
C ILE A 389 18.60 -6.23 -13.40
N LEU A 390 17.51 -6.64 -14.04
CA LEU A 390 16.51 -7.47 -13.41
C LEU A 390 17.08 -8.85 -13.01
N GLY A 391 17.92 -9.44 -13.85
CA GLY A 391 18.67 -10.67 -13.53
C GLY A 391 19.57 -10.52 -12.32
N ILE A 392 20.34 -9.43 -12.24
CA ILE A 392 21.19 -9.09 -11.09
C ILE A 392 20.33 -8.95 -9.83
N SER A 393 19.18 -8.27 -9.92
CA SER A 393 18.25 -8.12 -8.78
C SER A 393 17.83 -9.49 -8.23
N PHE A 394 17.47 -10.42 -9.11
CA PHE A 394 17.08 -11.78 -8.70
C PHE A 394 18.24 -12.59 -8.14
N LEU A 395 19.45 -12.44 -8.66
CA LEU A 395 20.63 -13.07 -8.10
C LEU A 395 20.91 -12.59 -6.68
N ILE A 396 20.77 -11.29 -6.42
CA ILE A 396 20.91 -10.72 -5.07
C ILE A 396 19.82 -11.27 -4.14
N VAL A 397 18.54 -11.29 -4.57
CA VAL A 397 17.45 -11.86 -3.77
C VAL A 397 17.74 -13.31 -3.40
N TRP A 398 18.12 -14.15 -4.37
CA TRP A 398 18.41 -15.55 -4.13
C TRP A 398 19.63 -15.73 -3.21
N ALA A 399 20.66 -14.90 -3.36
CA ALA A 399 21.83 -14.94 -2.46
C ALA A 399 21.43 -14.63 -1.01
N ILE A 400 20.59 -13.61 -0.79
CA ILE A 400 20.08 -13.25 0.54
C ILE A 400 19.20 -14.38 1.10
N ILE A 401 18.31 -14.96 0.29
CA ILE A 401 17.45 -16.08 0.71
C ILE A 401 18.30 -17.29 1.14
N ILE A 402 19.29 -17.67 0.34
CA ILE A 402 20.16 -18.79 0.66
C ILE A 402 20.92 -18.51 1.95
N TYR A 403 21.45 -17.29 2.11
CA TYR A 403 22.17 -16.89 3.33
C TYR A 403 21.24 -16.90 4.55
N LYS A 404 20.01 -16.33 4.43
CA LYS A 404 18.98 -16.37 5.48
C LYS A 404 18.71 -17.80 5.93
N LEU A 405 18.38 -18.67 4.99
CA LEU A 405 18.07 -20.07 5.29
C LEU A 405 19.27 -20.79 5.92
N TYR A 406 20.48 -20.56 5.40
CA TYR A 406 21.69 -21.12 5.98
C TYR A 406 21.85 -20.72 7.45
N VAL A 407 21.74 -19.44 7.77
CA VAL A 407 21.85 -18.93 9.15
C VAL A 407 20.78 -19.53 10.05
N GLU A 408 19.52 -19.58 9.58
CA GLU A 408 18.42 -20.13 10.37
C GLU A 408 18.54 -21.63 10.62
N PHE A 409 19.00 -22.41 9.64
CA PHE A 409 19.21 -23.84 9.84
C PHE A 409 20.38 -24.15 10.78
N GLN A 410 21.39 -23.28 10.86
CA GLN A 410 22.51 -23.43 11.80
C GLN A 410 22.15 -22.99 13.23
N ALA A 411 21.11 -22.17 13.41
CA ALA A 411 20.72 -21.68 14.72
C ALA A 411 20.22 -22.84 15.62
N THR A 412 20.71 -22.89 16.85
CA THR A 412 20.29 -23.87 17.86
C THR A 412 18.91 -23.57 18.43
N GLU A 413 18.61 -22.30 18.60
CA GLU A 413 17.28 -21.79 18.99
C GLU A 413 16.66 -21.06 17.81
N THR A 414 15.37 -21.26 17.60
CA THR A 414 14.62 -20.61 16.52
C THR A 414 13.77 -19.50 17.10
N GLU A 415 14.17 -18.26 16.88
CA GLU A 415 13.36 -17.08 17.19
C GLU A 415 12.67 -16.59 15.91
N VAL A 416 11.33 -16.64 15.90
CA VAL A 416 10.53 -16.16 14.77
C VAL A 416 10.65 -14.63 14.67
N PRO A 417 11.08 -14.06 13.52
CA PRO A 417 11.14 -12.61 13.34
C PRO A 417 9.77 -11.95 13.57
N ILE A 418 9.77 -10.74 14.12
CA ILE A 418 8.53 -9.98 14.35
C ILE A 418 7.80 -9.75 13.02
N THR A 419 8.56 -9.38 12.00
CA THR A 419 8.05 -9.09 10.66
C THR A 419 7.51 -10.33 9.94
N TRP A 420 7.89 -11.55 10.36
CA TRP A 420 7.41 -12.79 9.74
C TRP A 420 5.88 -12.91 9.78
N PHE A 421 5.23 -12.44 10.86
CA PHE A 421 3.77 -12.51 10.96
C PHE A 421 3.05 -11.63 9.92
N ALA A 422 3.64 -10.50 9.53
CA ALA A 422 3.07 -9.65 8.49
C ALA A 422 3.08 -10.29 7.09
N ILE A 423 3.97 -11.28 6.84
CA ILE A 423 3.99 -12.06 5.59
C ILE A 423 2.72 -12.89 5.43
N LEU A 424 2.11 -13.31 6.54
CA LEU A 424 0.92 -14.18 6.54
C LEU A 424 -0.24 -13.58 5.76
N ASN A 425 -0.41 -12.25 5.77
CA ASN A 425 -1.43 -11.59 4.96
C ASN A 425 -1.28 -11.94 3.47
N SER A 426 -0.10 -11.70 2.89
CA SER A 426 0.15 -12.01 1.47
C SER A 426 0.06 -13.51 1.18
N LEU A 427 0.53 -14.36 2.08
CA LEU A 427 0.42 -15.81 1.96
C LEU A 427 -1.03 -16.27 1.94
N PHE A 428 -1.84 -15.79 2.87
CA PHE A 428 -3.26 -16.13 2.95
C PHE A 428 -4.06 -15.58 1.77
N ILE A 429 -3.71 -14.39 1.23
CA ILE A 429 -4.30 -13.90 -0.02
C ILE A 429 -4.05 -14.91 -1.15
N ILE A 430 -2.82 -15.36 -1.34
CA ILE A 430 -2.48 -16.33 -2.39
C ILE A 430 -3.27 -17.63 -2.26
N ILE A 431 -3.45 -18.12 -1.03
CA ILE A 431 -4.15 -19.38 -0.76
C ILE A 431 -5.67 -19.22 -0.92
N PHE A 432 -6.25 -18.15 -0.35
CA PHE A 432 -7.70 -18.04 -0.22
C PHE A 432 -8.37 -17.24 -1.34
N ALA A 433 -7.67 -16.34 -2.06
CA ALA A 433 -8.29 -15.56 -3.14
C ALA A 433 -8.93 -16.44 -4.23
N PRO A 434 -8.32 -17.56 -4.70
CA PRO A 434 -8.99 -18.46 -5.65
C PRO A 434 -10.27 -19.10 -5.10
N LEU A 435 -10.33 -19.38 -3.80
CA LEU A 435 -11.51 -19.95 -3.15
C LEU A 435 -12.64 -18.93 -3.06
N PHE A 436 -12.31 -17.69 -2.71
CA PHE A 436 -13.27 -16.57 -2.69
C PHE A 436 -13.78 -16.26 -4.09
N THR A 437 -12.93 -16.28 -5.11
CA THR A 437 -13.35 -16.09 -6.51
C THR A 437 -14.37 -17.16 -6.90
N LYS A 438 -14.09 -18.44 -6.65
CA LYS A 438 -15.05 -19.53 -6.91
C LYS A 438 -16.37 -19.37 -6.14
N TRP A 439 -16.31 -18.89 -4.91
CA TRP A 439 -17.52 -18.60 -4.13
C TRP A 439 -18.32 -17.46 -4.74
N TRP A 440 -17.63 -16.36 -5.13
CA TRP A 440 -18.29 -15.21 -5.77
C TRP A 440 -18.92 -15.55 -7.14
N ASP A 441 -18.36 -16.51 -7.86
CA ASP A 441 -18.89 -16.97 -9.15
C ASP A 441 -20.00 -18.03 -9.00
N SER A 442 -20.26 -18.50 -7.78
CA SER A 442 -21.26 -19.54 -7.52
C SER A 442 -22.67 -18.97 -7.38
N LYS A 443 -23.67 -19.87 -7.42
CA LYS A 443 -25.08 -19.53 -7.12
C LYS A 443 -25.33 -19.02 -5.69
N TYR A 444 -24.39 -19.21 -4.79
CA TYR A 444 -24.43 -18.73 -3.39
C TYR A 444 -23.68 -17.40 -3.21
N ASN A 445 -23.51 -16.63 -4.28
CA ASN A 445 -22.86 -15.32 -4.26
C ASN A 445 -23.69 -14.32 -3.43
N PRO A 446 -23.21 -13.85 -2.27
CA PRO A 446 -23.94 -12.88 -1.47
C PRO A 446 -23.98 -11.50 -2.17
N PRO A 447 -24.98 -10.66 -1.92
CA PRO A 447 -24.97 -9.28 -2.42
C PRO A 447 -23.81 -8.48 -1.83
N ALA A 448 -23.38 -7.42 -2.54
CA ALA A 448 -22.19 -6.62 -2.20
C ALA A 448 -22.21 -6.10 -0.76
N SER A 449 -23.37 -5.64 -0.27
CA SER A 449 -23.54 -5.16 1.12
C SER A 449 -23.28 -6.24 2.16
N VAL A 450 -23.69 -7.49 1.88
CA VAL A 450 -23.47 -8.63 2.78
C VAL A 450 -21.99 -9.01 2.79
N LYS A 451 -21.31 -9.06 1.62
CA LYS A 451 -19.87 -9.31 1.55
C LYS A 451 -19.10 -8.27 2.38
N TYR A 452 -19.52 -7.03 2.27
CA TYR A 452 -18.92 -5.94 3.01
C TYR A 452 -19.09 -6.09 4.52
N GLY A 453 -20.30 -6.36 4.97
CA GLY A 453 -20.60 -6.63 6.39
C GLY A 453 -19.85 -7.86 6.92
N LEU A 454 -19.75 -8.93 6.13
CA LEU A 454 -18.95 -10.12 6.47
C LEU A 454 -17.47 -9.75 6.66
N GLY A 455 -16.91 -8.91 5.77
CA GLY A 455 -15.52 -8.45 5.90
C GLY A 455 -15.24 -7.77 7.25
N LEU A 456 -16.13 -6.89 7.69
CA LEU A 456 -16.03 -6.22 8.99
C LEU A 456 -16.16 -7.20 10.18
N ILE A 457 -17.13 -8.11 10.11
CA ILE A 457 -17.37 -9.11 11.19
C ILE A 457 -16.16 -10.04 11.30
N ILE A 458 -15.65 -10.54 10.17
CA ILE A 458 -14.50 -11.43 10.13
C ILE A 458 -13.26 -10.72 10.69
N MET A 459 -13.03 -9.45 10.31
CA MET A 459 -11.97 -8.62 10.86
C MET A 459 -12.10 -8.49 12.39
N ALA A 460 -13.31 -8.21 12.89
CA ALA A 460 -13.57 -8.07 14.31
C ALA A 460 -13.29 -9.38 15.08
N ILE A 461 -13.61 -10.54 14.49
CA ILE A 461 -13.28 -11.84 15.08
C ILE A 461 -11.75 -12.00 15.21
N GLY A 462 -10.98 -11.56 14.21
CA GLY A 462 -9.51 -11.58 14.27
C GLY A 462 -8.96 -10.80 15.48
N PHE A 463 -9.45 -9.60 15.72
CA PHE A 463 -9.11 -8.85 16.94
C PHE A 463 -9.69 -9.48 18.21
N GLY A 464 -10.83 -10.16 18.11
CA GLY A 464 -11.43 -10.92 19.22
C GLY A 464 -10.48 -12.01 19.75
N PHE A 465 -9.74 -12.70 18.88
CA PHE A 465 -8.70 -13.66 19.31
C PHE A 465 -7.58 -12.99 20.09
N LEU A 466 -7.11 -11.83 19.65
CA LEU A 466 -6.07 -11.08 20.39
C LEU A 466 -6.58 -10.56 21.72
N ALA A 467 -7.81 -10.06 21.79
CA ALA A 467 -8.45 -9.62 23.01
C ALA A 467 -8.65 -10.79 23.99
N PHE A 468 -9.04 -11.97 23.49
CA PHE A 468 -9.16 -13.16 24.31
C PHE A 468 -7.81 -13.60 24.88
N ALA A 469 -6.74 -13.58 24.08
CA ALA A 469 -5.39 -13.89 24.55
C ALA A 469 -4.90 -12.86 25.58
N ALA A 470 -5.21 -11.58 25.37
CA ALA A 470 -4.77 -10.50 26.24
C ALA A 470 -5.40 -10.52 27.64
N LYS A 471 -6.50 -11.26 27.87
CA LYS A 471 -7.13 -11.37 29.22
C LYS A 471 -6.19 -11.94 30.28
N ASP A 472 -5.21 -12.74 29.86
CA ASP A 472 -4.26 -13.40 30.76
C ASP A 472 -3.02 -12.52 31.04
N ILE A 473 -2.94 -11.32 30.44
CA ILE A 473 -1.87 -10.34 30.70
C ILE A 473 -2.20 -9.56 31.96
N PRO A 474 -1.32 -9.56 32.98
CA PRO A 474 -1.52 -8.77 34.19
C PRO A 474 -1.61 -7.27 33.86
N LEU A 475 -2.49 -6.53 34.55
CA LEU A 475 -2.60 -5.09 34.38
C LEU A 475 -1.26 -4.39 34.67
N GLY A 476 -0.81 -3.57 33.72
CA GLY A 476 0.47 -2.85 33.82
C GLY A 476 1.69 -3.66 33.39
N ALA A 477 1.54 -4.92 32.99
CA ALA A 477 2.66 -5.70 32.45
C ALA A 477 3.15 -5.08 31.13
N LYS A 478 4.46 -4.89 31.02
CA LYS A 478 5.11 -4.38 29.79
C LYS A 478 5.40 -5.50 28.78
N THR A 479 5.46 -6.74 29.24
CA THR A 479 5.75 -7.93 28.42
C THR A 479 4.95 -9.13 28.91
N ALA A 480 4.64 -10.05 28.02
CA ALA A 480 4.06 -11.35 28.30
C ALA A 480 4.52 -12.38 27.27
N LYS A 481 4.25 -13.67 27.50
CA LYS A 481 4.57 -14.77 26.60
C LYS A 481 3.28 -15.49 26.17
N LEU A 482 2.57 -14.89 25.24
CA LEU A 482 1.37 -15.47 24.66
C LEU A 482 1.70 -16.35 23.45
N SER A 483 0.90 -17.37 23.22
CA SER A 483 1.10 -18.25 22.05
C SER A 483 0.97 -17.50 20.73
N MET A 484 1.87 -17.76 19.79
CA MET A 484 1.85 -17.21 18.42
C MET A 484 0.58 -17.56 17.65
N ILE A 485 -0.13 -18.61 18.03
CA ILE A 485 -1.36 -19.03 17.33
C ILE A 485 -2.40 -17.92 17.26
N TRP A 486 -2.48 -17.07 18.29
CA TRP A 486 -3.41 -15.95 18.33
C TRP A 486 -3.12 -14.91 17.26
N LEU A 487 -1.83 -14.63 17.00
CA LEU A 487 -1.41 -13.75 15.90
C LEU A 487 -1.71 -14.39 14.54
N VAL A 488 -1.40 -15.67 14.37
CA VAL A 488 -1.68 -16.39 13.12
C VAL A 488 -3.19 -16.35 12.82
N LEU A 489 -4.04 -16.59 13.82
CA LEU A 489 -5.48 -16.49 13.66
C LEU A 489 -5.92 -15.04 13.35
N ALA A 490 -5.36 -14.04 14.03
CA ALA A 490 -5.67 -12.64 13.75
C ALA A 490 -5.35 -12.29 12.29
N TYR A 491 -4.14 -12.56 11.80
CA TYR A 491 -3.76 -12.31 10.41
C TYR A 491 -4.60 -13.09 9.41
N LEU A 492 -4.98 -14.34 9.73
CA LEU A 492 -5.87 -15.13 8.90
C LEU A 492 -7.24 -14.43 8.76
N PHE A 493 -7.87 -14.08 9.87
CA PHE A 493 -9.19 -13.45 9.84
C PHE A 493 -9.16 -12.03 9.26
N HIS A 494 -8.10 -11.27 9.49
CA HIS A 494 -7.89 -9.97 8.84
C HIS A 494 -7.82 -10.12 7.31
N THR A 495 -7.09 -11.12 6.81
CA THR A 495 -6.98 -11.40 5.38
C THR A 495 -8.30 -11.90 4.77
N LEU A 496 -9.01 -12.79 5.45
CA LEU A 496 -10.34 -13.24 5.00
C LEU A 496 -11.35 -12.07 4.96
N GLY A 497 -11.26 -11.15 5.92
CA GLY A 497 -12.03 -9.90 5.92
C GLY A 497 -11.69 -9.01 4.75
N GLU A 498 -10.41 -8.84 4.44
CA GLU A 498 -9.93 -8.09 3.28
C GLU A 498 -10.43 -8.67 1.96
N LEU A 499 -10.38 -10.00 1.79
CA LEU A 499 -10.88 -10.68 0.60
C LEU A 499 -12.39 -10.49 0.38
N CYS A 500 -13.17 -10.30 1.45
CA CYS A 500 -14.58 -9.96 1.34
C CYS A 500 -14.80 -8.51 0.87
N LEU A 501 -13.97 -7.56 1.32
CA LEU A 501 -14.22 -6.13 1.20
C LEU A 501 -13.49 -5.51 0.00
N SER A 502 -12.22 -5.82 -0.19
CA SER A 502 -11.34 -5.12 -1.12
C SER A 502 -11.80 -5.20 -2.60
N PRO A 503 -12.22 -6.36 -3.15
CA PRO A 503 -12.70 -6.43 -4.53
C PRO A 503 -14.02 -5.68 -4.75
N MET A 504 -14.84 -5.55 -3.69
CA MET A 504 -16.14 -4.89 -3.77
C MET A 504 -16.05 -3.37 -3.67
N GLY A 505 -15.05 -2.85 -2.95
CA GLY A 505 -14.91 -1.42 -2.68
C GLY A 505 -14.94 -0.57 -3.95
N LEU A 506 -14.01 -0.81 -4.85
CA LEU A 506 -13.89 -0.03 -6.09
C LEU A 506 -15.05 -0.25 -7.06
N SER A 507 -15.46 -1.51 -7.25
CA SER A 507 -16.54 -1.85 -8.20
C SER A 507 -17.90 -1.33 -7.74
N TYR A 508 -18.20 -1.39 -6.44
CA TYR A 508 -19.47 -0.94 -5.91
C TYR A 508 -19.56 0.58 -5.81
N LEU A 509 -18.48 1.24 -5.38
CA LEU A 509 -18.38 2.69 -5.30
C LEU A 509 -18.61 3.36 -6.67
N SER A 510 -17.99 2.84 -7.72
CA SER A 510 -18.16 3.38 -9.08
C SER A 510 -19.60 3.29 -9.61
N LYS A 511 -20.42 2.38 -9.07
CA LYS A 511 -21.84 2.22 -9.44
C LYS A 511 -22.79 3.09 -8.62
N LEU A 512 -22.38 3.50 -7.42
CA LEU A 512 -23.20 4.31 -6.52
C LEU A 512 -23.08 5.81 -6.82
N VAL A 513 -21.89 6.26 -7.21
CA VAL A 513 -21.66 7.68 -7.50
C VAL A 513 -22.33 8.05 -8.82
N PRO A 514 -23.14 9.13 -8.88
CA PRO A 514 -23.70 9.64 -10.13
C PRO A 514 -22.60 9.95 -11.15
N ALA A 515 -22.86 9.67 -12.44
CA ALA A 515 -21.87 9.88 -13.51
C ALA A 515 -21.39 11.34 -13.59
N SER A 516 -22.23 12.30 -13.22
CA SER A 516 -21.91 13.74 -13.14
C SER A 516 -20.91 14.11 -12.03
N GLN A 517 -20.57 13.16 -11.14
CA GLN A 517 -19.64 13.39 -10.00
C GLN A 517 -18.38 12.50 -10.09
N ILE A 518 -18.27 11.68 -11.14
CA ILE A 518 -17.04 10.93 -11.45
C ILE A 518 -16.16 11.87 -12.29
N VAL A 519 -15.32 12.65 -11.63
CA VAL A 519 -14.28 13.49 -12.28
C VAL A 519 -12.92 12.86 -12.04
#